data_c20d1439813a8fd16b1a44022f94b2cc
#
_entry.id   c20d1439813a8fd16b1a44022f94b2cc
#
_cell.length_a   1.000
_cell.length_b   1.000
_cell.length_c   1.000
_cell.angle_alpha   90.00
_cell.angle_beta   90.00
_cell.angle_gamma   90.00
#
_symmetry.space_group_name_H-M   'P 1'
#
loop_
_entity.id
_entity.type
_entity.pdbx_description
1 polymer ?
#
loop_
_entity_poly.entity_id
_entity_poly.type
_entity_poly.pdbx_seq_one_letter_code
_entity_poly.pdbx_strand_id
1 'polypeptide(L)'
;MYSAHDPEGIDRFFRGLTEHAFHTRLGVVDPPLIDYVSLLLVRFIRNDRIRSLPSAGSAEIDDVARMLSIVEEVPAIAAREKYQHIGDSTLFWSGLYPEALRQFRYSSRQAHLLNRDSLIDWSAVGKQAYWIASTLEPEAAAQERGLMEQLSQEFDLCVEGLSEVRRAWSEPT
;
A
#
# COMPACT_ATOMS: atom_id res chain seq x y z
N MET A 1 -19.32 -20.05 9.81
CA MET A 1 -20.14 -18.94 9.31
C MET A 1 -19.62 -17.65 9.92
N TYR A 2 -18.76 -16.96 9.19
CA TYR A 2 -18.22 -15.70 9.68
C TYR A 2 -19.28 -14.62 9.50
N SER A 3 -19.72 -14.06 10.61
CA SER A 3 -20.64 -12.92 10.59
C SER A 3 -19.88 -11.71 10.06
N ALA A 4 -20.40 -11.08 9.03
CA ALA A 4 -19.80 -9.89 8.40
C ALA A 4 -19.69 -8.67 9.34
N HIS A 5 -19.97 -8.85 10.61
CA HIS A 5 -19.99 -7.82 11.66
C HIS A 5 -19.00 -8.08 12.81
N ASP A 6 -18.09 -9.07 12.68
CA ASP A 6 -17.07 -9.31 13.70
C ASP A 6 -15.74 -8.67 13.25
N PRO A 7 -15.40 -7.47 13.77
CA PRO A 7 -14.17 -6.79 13.39
C PRO A 7 -12.91 -7.56 13.80
N GLU A 8 -12.95 -8.33 14.89
CA GLU A 8 -11.82 -9.15 15.32
C GLU A 8 -11.63 -10.37 14.42
N GLY A 9 -12.73 -10.92 13.89
CA GLY A 9 -12.69 -12.04 12.96
C GLY A 9 -12.04 -11.68 11.62
N ILE A 10 -12.31 -10.48 11.12
CA ILE A 10 -11.69 -9.96 9.88
C ILE A 10 -10.19 -9.78 10.06
N ASP A 11 -9.76 -9.16 11.16
CA ASP A 11 -8.35 -8.95 11.46
C ASP A 11 -7.58 -10.27 11.54
N ARG A 12 -8.14 -11.22 12.28
CA ARG A 12 -7.56 -12.56 12.43
C ARG A 12 -7.47 -13.30 11.11
N PHE A 13 -8.49 -13.21 10.29
CA PHE A 13 -8.54 -13.85 8.98
C PHE A 13 -7.46 -13.31 8.05
N PHE A 14 -7.36 -11.99 7.87
CA PHE A 14 -6.39 -11.40 6.97
C PHE A 14 -4.96 -11.49 7.51
N ARG A 15 -4.78 -11.43 8.82
CA ARG A 15 -3.48 -11.70 9.43
C ARG A 15 -3.02 -13.14 9.13
N GLY A 16 -3.89 -14.12 9.31
CA GLY A 16 -3.59 -15.52 8.99
C GLY A 16 -3.26 -15.73 7.51
N LEU A 17 -4.01 -15.11 6.60
CA LEU A 17 -3.72 -15.17 5.16
C LEU A 17 -2.37 -14.54 4.83
N THR A 18 -2.04 -13.40 5.43
CA THR A 18 -0.78 -12.71 5.20
C THR A 18 0.40 -13.52 5.72
N GLU A 19 0.31 -14.03 6.95
CA GLU A 19 1.33 -14.90 7.51
C GLU A 19 1.54 -16.13 6.64
N HIS A 20 0.48 -16.79 6.23
CA HIS A 20 0.56 -17.97 5.37
C HIS A 20 1.23 -17.65 4.02
N ALA A 21 0.83 -16.55 3.38
CA ALA A 21 1.40 -16.14 2.10
C ALA A 21 2.91 -15.88 2.22
N PHE A 22 3.31 -15.09 3.21
CA PHE A 22 4.72 -14.76 3.41
C PHE A 22 5.56 -15.95 3.83
N HIS A 23 5.11 -16.73 4.80
CA HIS A 23 5.86 -17.89 5.30
C HIS A 23 5.92 -19.02 4.26
N THR A 24 4.78 -19.42 3.71
CA THR A 24 4.67 -20.64 2.92
C THR A 24 5.01 -20.42 1.45
N ARG A 25 4.61 -19.27 0.89
CA ARG A 25 4.81 -18.99 -0.54
C ARG A 25 6.12 -18.27 -0.81
N LEU A 26 6.52 -17.35 0.04
CA LEU A 26 7.71 -16.53 -0.16
C LEU A 26 8.89 -16.95 0.72
N GLY A 27 8.67 -17.78 1.72
CA GLY A 27 9.72 -18.20 2.65
C GLY A 27 10.24 -17.06 3.54
N VAL A 28 9.44 -16.02 3.74
CA VAL A 28 9.79 -14.85 4.53
C VAL A 28 9.26 -15.00 5.95
N VAL A 29 10.14 -14.92 6.93
CA VAL A 29 9.81 -14.97 8.36
C VAL A 29 10.33 -13.68 8.99
N ASP A 30 9.53 -12.63 8.89
CA ASP A 30 9.82 -11.30 9.42
C ASP A 30 8.56 -10.74 10.07
N PRO A 31 8.37 -10.98 11.39
CA PRO A 31 7.15 -10.57 12.08
C PRO A 31 6.82 -9.08 11.96
N PRO A 32 7.76 -8.13 12.16
CA PRO A 32 7.43 -6.71 12.01
C PRO A 32 6.92 -6.33 10.62
N LEU A 33 7.52 -6.88 9.57
CA LEU A 33 7.11 -6.64 8.19
C LEU A 33 5.72 -7.23 7.92
N ILE A 34 5.50 -8.48 8.31
CA ILE A 34 4.24 -9.19 8.12
C ILE A 34 3.11 -8.52 8.90
N ASP A 35 3.36 -8.10 10.14
CA ASP A 35 2.40 -7.36 10.95
C ASP A 35 2.00 -6.04 10.28
N TYR A 36 2.96 -5.30 9.78
CA TYR A 36 2.69 -4.03 9.09
C TYR A 36 1.82 -4.24 7.85
N VAL A 37 2.17 -5.20 7.00
CA VAL A 37 1.41 -5.51 5.77
C VAL A 37 0.01 -6.02 6.11
N SER A 38 -0.13 -6.83 7.16
CA SER A 38 -1.45 -7.29 7.65
C SER A 38 -2.33 -6.15 8.11
N LEU A 39 -1.78 -5.23 8.89
CA LEU A 39 -2.50 -4.05 9.39
C LEU A 39 -2.88 -3.09 8.27
N LEU A 40 -1.99 -2.90 7.31
CA LEU A 40 -2.26 -2.13 6.11
C LEU A 40 -3.44 -2.71 5.34
N LEU A 41 -3.41 -4.01 5.09
CA LEU A 41 -4.46 -4.74 4.39
C LEU A 41 -5.82 -4.57 5.07
N VAL A 42 -5.89 -4.80 6.39
CA VAL A 42 -7.11 -4.66 7.18
C VAL A 42 -7.64 -3.23 7.15
N ARG A 43 -6.74 -2.25 7.29
CA ARG A 43 -7.12 -0.83 7.27
C ARG A 43 -7.77 -0.42 5.95
N PHE A 44 -7.21 -0.85 4.83
CA PHE A 44 -7.77 -0.55 3.52
C PHE A 44 -9.09 -1.29 3.26
N ILE A 45 -9.22 -2.55 3.71
CA ILE A 45 -10.44 -3.33 3.56
C ILE A 45 -11.57 -2.78 4.42
N ARG A 46 -11.29 -2.30 5.64
CA ARG A 46 -12.28 -1.69 6.54
C ARG A 46 -12.79 -0.34 6.07
N ASN A 47 -11.96 0.41 5.37
CA ASN A 47 -12.43 1.63 4.75
C ASN A 47 -13.38 1.25 3.63
N ASP A 48 -14.70 1.44 3.85
CA ASP A 48 -15.82 1.07 2.95
C ASP A 48 -15.66 1.52 1.48
N ARG A 49 -14.62 2.26 1.17
CA ARG A 49 -14.24 2.70 -0.16
C ARG A 49 -13.93 1.55 -1.12
N ILE A 50 -13.65 0.36 -0.61
CA ILE A 50 -13.30 -0.81 -1.44
C ILE A 50 -14.54 -1.54 -1.94
N ARG A 51 -15.68 -1.37 -1.30
CA ARG A 51 -16.93 -2.02 -1.69
C ARG A 51 -17.56 -1.48 -2.98
N SER A 52 -17.15 -0.31 -3.43
CA SER A 52 -17.60 0.32 -4.67
C SER A 52 -16.52 0.37 -5.74
N LEU A 53 -15.99 -0.76 -6.05
CA LEU A 53 -14.73 -1.04 -6.70
C LEU A 53 -14.36 -0.39 -8.04
N PRO A 54 -15.21 0.04 -8.98
CA PRO A 54 -14.69 0.72 -10.16
C PRO A 54 -14.41 2.21 -9.95
N SER A 55 -15.10 2.86 -9.02
CA SER A 55 -14.99 4.32 -8.85
C SER A 55 -14.16 4.75 -7.64
N ALA A 56 -14.08 3.93 -6.60
CA ALA A 56 -13.30 4.27 -5.40
C ALA A 56 -11.79 4.16 -5.62
N GLY A 57 -11.34 3.16 -6.40
CA GLY A 57 -9.93 2.99 -6.72
C GLY A 57 -9.36 4.18 -7.49
N SER A 58 -10.11 4.74 -8.43
CA SER A 58 -9.64 5.92 -9.17
C SER A 58 -9.50 7.16 -8.28
N ALA A 59 -10.40 7.35 -7.31
CA ALA A 59 -10.33 8.49 -6.39
C ALA A 59 -9.11 8.42 -5.46
N GLU A 60 -8.77 7.25 -4.92
CA GLU A 60 -7.58 7.09 -4.07
C GLU A 60 -6.28 7.23 -4.86
N ILE A 61 -6.23 6.68 -6.06
CA ILE A 61 -5.08 6.83 -6.97
C ILE A 61 -4.91 8.29 -7.38
N ASP A 62 -6.01 9.00 -7.67
CA ASP A 62 -6.02 10.43 -7.93
C ASP A 62 -5.52 11.24 -6.73
N ASP A 63 -5.89 10.84 -5.51
CA ASP A 63 -5.41 11.47 -4.28
C ASP A 63 -3.89 11.26 -4.11
N VAL A 64 -3.38 10.08 -4.40
CA VAL A 64 -1.93 9.81 -4.38
C VAL A 64 -1.20 10.68 -5.40
N ALA A 65 -1.70 10.75 -6.63
CA ALA A 65 -1.11 11.58 -7.67
C ALA A 65 -1.10 13.08 -7.29
N ARG A 66 -2.17 13.54 -6.66
CA ARG A 66 -2.28 14.92 -6.15
C ARG A 66 -1.32 15.16 -4.98
N MET A 67 -1.18 14.22 -4.05
CA MET A 67 -0.25 14.32 -2.93
C MET A 67 1.20 14.45 -3.42
N LEU A 68 1.59 13.69 -4.44
CA LEU A 68 2.92 13.77 -5.03
C LEU A 68 3.25 15.16 -5.57
N SER A 69 2.24 15.90 -6.05
CA SER A 69 2.44 17.25 -6.58
C SER A 69 2.53 18.34 -5.51
N ILE A 70 2.11 18.07 -4.25
CA ILE A 70 1.99 19.10 -3.19
C ILE A 70 3.02 18.88 -2.05
N VAL A 71 3.74 17.78 -2.03
CA VAL A 71 4.56 17.38 -0.87
C VAL A 71 5.70 18.36 -0.56
N GLU A 72 6.17 19.13 -1.52
CA GLU A 72 7.30 20.06 -1.35
C GLU A 72 7.00 21.26 -0.42
N GLU A 73 5.74 21.53 -0.11
CA GLU A 73 5.31 22.71 0.66
C GLU A 73 4.88 22.41 2.10
N VAL A 74 5.13 21.19 2.63
CA VAL A 74 4.52 20.74 3.89
C VAL A 74 5.58 20.57 4.99
N PRO A 75 5.24 20.83 6.29
CA PRO A 75 6.14 20.53 7.41
C PRO A 75 6.60 19.06 7.42
N ALA A 76 7.83 18.80 7.88
CA ALA A 76 8.47 17.49 7.80
C ALA A 76 7.62 16.33 8.38
N ILE A 77 6.95 16.53 9.52
CA ILE A 77 6.09 15.50 10.14
C ILE A 77 4.89 15.18 9.24
N ALA A 78 4.22 16.19 8.71
CA ALA A 78 3.08 16.00 7.82
C ALA A 78 3.54 15.43 6.46
N ALA A 79 4.72 15.78 5.99
CA ALA A 79 5.33 15.20 4.81
C ALA A 79 5.60 13.71 5.00
N ARG A 80 6.17 13.29 6.14
CA ARG A 80 6.39 11.88 6.48
C ARG A 80 5.11 11.06 6.40
N GLU A 81 4.05 11.52 7.04
CA GLU A 81 2.74 10.83 7.03
C GLU A 81 2.16 10.73 5.61
N LYS A 82 2.32 11.76 4.80
CA LYS A 82 1.88 11.75 3.40
C LYS A 82 2.67 10.76 2.57
N TYR A 83 3.99 10.73 2.69
CA TYR A 83 4.81 9.76 1.97
C TYR A 83 4.53 8.32 2.41
N GLN A 84 4.33 8.09 3.70
CA GLN A 84 3.90 6.79 4.20
C GLN A 84 2.55 6.39 3.58
N HIS A 85 1.58 7.29 3.54
CA HIS A 85 0.28 7.04 2.93
C HIS A 85 0.38 6.76 1.42
N ILE A 86 1.24 7.48 0.70
CA ILE A 86 1.52 7.21 -0.72
C ILE A 86 2.11 5.80 -0.89
N GLY A 87 3.07 5.44 -0.07
CA GLY A 87 3.66 4.10 -0.05
C GLY A 87 2.63 3.02 0.22
N ASP A 88 1.82 3.20 1.27
CA ASP A 88 0.77 2.27 1.68
C ASP A 88 -0.29 2.07 0.59
N SER A 89 -0.78 3.16 0.02
CA SER A 89 -1.78 3.12 -1.05
C SER A 89 -1.23 2.44 -2.30
N THR A 90 -0.01 2.79 -2.69
CA THR A 90 0.65 2.21 -3.85
C THR A 90 0.90 0.72 -3.66
N LEU A 91 1.36 0.31 -2.47
CA LEU A 91 1.58 -1.10 -2.13
C LEU A 91 0.28 -1.90 -2.16
N PHE A 92 -0.77 -1.40 -1.53
CA PHE A 92 -2.08 -2.05 -1.50
C PHE A 92 -2.64 -2.28 -2.90
N TRP A 93 -2.70 -1.23 -3.72
CA TRP A 93 -3.23 -1.34 -5.08
C TRP A 93 -2.35 -2.19 -5.98
N SER A 94 -1.04 -2.06 -5.90
CA SER A 94 -0.11 -2.87 -6.70
C SER A 94 -0.21 -4.36 -6.37
N GLY A 95 -0.42 -4.70 -5.10
CA GLY A 95 -0.52 -6.09 -4.65
C GLY A 95 -1.87 -6.72 -4.91
N LEU A 96 -2.96 -6.02 -4.56
CA LEU A 96 -4.31 -6.60 -4.59
C LEU A 96 -5.07 -6.32 -5.88
N TYR A 97 -4.91 -5.14 -6.46
CA TYR A 97 -5.69 -4.72 -7.62
C TYR A 97 -4.83 -4.04 -8.68
N PRO A 98 -3.78 -4.71 -9.21
CA PRO A 98 -2.89 -4.11 -10.19
C PRO A 98 -3.61 -3.70 -11.48
N GLU A 99 -4.73 -4.34 -11.80
CA GLU A 99 -5.59 -3.98 -12.93
C GLU A 99 -6.16 -2.56 -12.81
N ALA A 100 -6.48 -2.10 -11.59
CA ALA A 100 -6.96 -0.75 -11.36
C ALA A 100 -5.88 0.29 -11.69
N LEU A 101 -4.63 -0.01 -11.33
CA LEU A 101 -3.49 0.85 -11.65
C LEU A 101 -3.20 0.92 -13.15
N ARG A 102 -3.36 -0.18 -13.87
CA ARG A 102 -3.18 -0.22 -15.34
C ARG A 102 -4.23 0.58 -16.08
N GLN A 103 -5.44 0.66 -15.54
CA GLN A 103 -6.54 1.46 -16.11
C GLN A 103 -6.42 2.94 -15.76
N PHE A 104 -5.57 3.28 -14.77
CA PHE A 104 -5.36 4.66 -14.38
C PHE A 104 -4.70 5.43 -15.53
N ARG A 105 -5.39 6.48 -15.97
CA ARG A 105 -4.85 7.46 -16.91
C ARG A 105 -4.91 8.81 -16.23
N TYR A 106 -3.81 9.52 -16.24
CA TYR A 106 -3.82 10.88 -15.77
C TYR A 106 -4.92 11.67 -16.47
N SER A 107 -5.73 12.41 -15.70
CA SER A 107 -6.51 13.48 -16.31
C SER A 107 -5.54 14.44 -17.00
N SER A 108 -5.98 15.05 -18.10
CA SER A 108 -5.14 15.97 -18.88
C SER A 108 -4.49 17.08 -18.03
N ARG A 109 -5.14 17.44 -16.91
CA ARG A 109 -4.64 18.41 -15.96
C ARG A 109 -3.47 17.89 -15.11
N GLN A 110 -3.54 16.62 -14.68
CA GLN A 110 -2.48 15.98 -13.89
C GLN A 110 -1.29 15.61 -14.77
N ALA A 111 -1.51 15.15 -15.99
CA ALA A 111 -0.45 14.88 -16.96
C ALA A 111 0.36 16.15 -17.26
N HIS A 112 -0.30 17.30 -17.32
CA HIS A 112 0.36 18.59 -17.57
C HIS A 112 1.23 19.04 -16.38
N LEU A 113 0.76 18.81 -15.15
CA LEU A 113 1.50 19.13 -13.93
C LEU A 113 2.73 18.23 -13.72
N LEU A 114 2.66 16.98 -14.14
CA LEU A 114 3.72 16.00 -13.96
C LEU A 114 4.66 15.87 -15.17
N ASN A 115 4.39 16.61 -16.24
CA ASN A 115 5.18 16.65 -17.46
C ASN A 115 5.50 15.24 -18.01
N ARG A 116 4.50 14.33 -18.03
CA ARG A 116 4.71 12.93 -18.42
C ARG A 116 3.60 12.39 -19.30
N ASP A 117 3.97 12.08 -20.53
CA ASP A 117 3.20 11.22 -21.45
C ASP A 117 3.42 9.72 -21.17
N SER A 118 4.14 9.37 -20.11
CA SER A 118 4.58 8.02 -19.82
C SER A 118 3.70 7.32 -18.77
N LEU A 119 3.62 6.00 -18.87
CA LEU A 119 3.05 5.13 -17.85
C LEU A 119 3.76 5.35 -16.52
N ILE A 120 2.98 5.48 -15.44
CA ILE A 120 3.54 5.59 -14.09
C ILE A 120 4.16 4.26 -13.69
N ASP A 121 5.40 4.30 -13.26
CA ASP A 121 6.01 3.17 -12.55
C ASP A 121 5.60 3.23 -11.07
N TRP A 122 4.51 2.57 -10.74
CA TRP A 122 3.96 2.54 -9.38
C TRP A 122 4.89 1.88 -8.38
N SER A 123 5.67 0.89 -8.79
CA SER A 123 6.69 0.29 -7.94
C SER A 123 7.75 1.32 -7.54
N ALA A 124 8.26 2.09 -8.49
CA ALA A 124 9.22 3.15 -8.21
C ALA A 124 8.61 4.24 -7.31
N VAL A 125 7.36 4.61 -7.53
CA VAL A 125 6.65 5.58 -6.68
C VAL A 125 6.55 5.09 -5.23
N GLY A 126 6.13 3.86 -5.03
CA GLY A 126 5.99 3.27 -3.69
C GLY A 126 7.32 3.13 -2.96
N LYS A 127 8.34 2.63 -3.63
CA LYS A 127 9.69 2.51 -3.08
C LYS A 127 10.25 3.86 -2.65
N GLN A 128 10.13 4.85 -3.52
CA GLN A 128 10.60 6.21 -3.24
C GLN A 128 9.84 6.85 -2.07
N ALA A 129 8.51 6.65 -2.02
CA ALA A 129 7.68 7.19 -0.94
C ALA A 129 8.09 6.63 0.42
N TYR A 130 8.26 5.33 0.55
CA TYR A 130 8.73 4.71 1.80
C TYR A 130 10.16 5.13 2.15
N TRP A 131 11.04 5.25 1.16
CA TRP A 131 12.40 5.74 1.40
C TRP A 131 12.41 7.16 1.97
N ILE A 132 11.64 8.06 1.37
CA ILE A 132 11.53 9.44 1.86
C ILE A 132 10.90 9.45 3.26
N ALA A 133 9.85 8.68 3.51
CA ALA A 133 9.26 8.54 4.84
C ALA A 133 10.32 8.10 5.87
N SER A 134 11.18 7.15 5.53
CA SER A 134 12.26 6.69 6.42
C SER A 134 13.24 7.81 6.75
N THR A 135 13.57 8.67 5.80
CA THR A 135 14.51 9.80 6.01
C THR A 135 13.91 10.91 6.87
N LEU A 136 12.59 11.02 6.92
CA LEU A 136 11.87 12.03 7.70
C LEU A 136 11.49 11.53 9.11
N GLU A 137 11.73 10.26 9.42
CA GLU A 137 11.50 9.73 10.77
C GLU A 137 12.46 10.36 11.78
N PRO A 138 11.97 10.72 12.99
CA PRO A 138 12.84 11.18 14.07
C PRO A 138 13.88 10.10 14.46
N GLU A 139 15.06 10.51 14.87
CA GLU A 139 16.10 9.58 15.33
C GLU A 139 15.64 8.69 16.49
N ALA A 140 14.71 9.19 17.33
CA ALA A 140 14.12 8.44 18.43
C ALA A 140 13.21 7.28 17.96
N ALA A 141 12.78 7.28 16.70
CA ALA A 141 11.90 6.27 16.12
C ALA A 141 12.68 5.32 15.19
N ALA A 142 13.77 4.76 15.69
CA ALA A 142 14.67 3.92 14.89
C ALA A 142 13.99 2.66 14.32
N GLN A 143 13.03 2.06 15.04
CA GLN A 143 12.29 0.89 14.56
C GLN A 143 11.38 1.24 13.38
N GLU A 144 10.65 2.34 13.48
CA GLU A 144 9.75 2.83 12.42
C GLU A 144 10.55 3.23 11.18
N ARG A 145 11.69 3.88 11.37
CA ARG A 145 12.62 4.21 10.28
C ARG A 145 13.10 2.94 9.59
N GLY A 146 13.56 1.96 10.33
CA GLY A 146 14.03 0.67 9.80
C GLY A 146 12.94 -0.05 9.03
N LEU A 147 11.71 -0.01 9.51
CA LEU A 147 10.55 -0.62 8.84
C LEU A 147 10.22 0.09 7.52
N MET A 148 10.22 1.42 7.50
CA MET A 148 9.98 2.19 6.27
C MET A 148 11.07 1.94 5.23
N GLU A 149 12.32 1.91 5.65
CA GLU A 149 13.45 1.57 4.79
C GLU A 149 13.32 0.14 4.23
N GLN A 150 12.94 -0.82 5.05
CA GLN A 150 12.71 -2.20 4.64
C GLN A 150 11.55 -2.30 3.64
N LEU A 151 10.43 -1.63 3.89
CA LEU A 151 9.31 -1.57 2.95
C LEU A 151 9.72 -0.99 1.60
N SER A 152 10.61 -0.01 1.59
CA SER A 152 11.19 0.52 0.35
C SER A 152 12.01 -0.53 -0.39
N GLN A 153 12.90 -1.22 0.31
CA GLN A 153 13.81 -2.21 -0.27
C GLN A 153 13.07 -3.48 -0.73
N GLU A 154 12.10 -3.93 0.05
CA GLU A 154 11.35 -5.16 -0.17
C GLU A 154 9.94 -4.92 -0.74
N PHE A 155 9.73 -3.77 -1.37
CA PHE A 155 8.42 -3.37 -1.91
C PHE A 155 7.85 -4.42 -2.86
N ASP A 156 8.63 -4.88 -3.82
CA ASP A 156 8.18 -5.86 -4.81
C ASP A 156 7.86 -7.22 -4.17
N LEU A 157 8.61 -7.61 -3.14
CA LEU A 157 8.33 -8.80 -2.34
C LEU A 157 6.99 -8.68 -1.61
N CYS A 158 6.70 -7.51 -1.03
CA CYS A 158 5.43 -7.23 -0.38
C CYS A 158 4.25 -7.22 -1.38
N VAL A 159 4.46 -6.69 -2.58
CA VAL A 159 3.49 -6.77 -3.68
C VAL A 159 3.18 -8.23 -4.02
N GLU A 160 4.19 -9.07 -4.15
CA GLU A 160 4.02 -10.49 -4.41
C GLU A 160 3.26 -11.19 -3.29
N GLY A 161 3.61 -10.88 -2.03
CA GLY A 161 2.90 -11.40 -0.85
C GLY A 161 1.42 -11.04 -0.84
N LEU A 162 1.07 -9.80 -1.14
CA LEU A 162 -0.32 -9.35 -1.25
C LEU A 162 -1.04 -10.01 -2.45
N SER A 163 -0.35 -10.26 -3.54
CA SER A 163 -0.91 -11.01 -4.68
C SER A 163 -1.26 -12.45 -4.30
N GLU A 164 -0.43 -13.09 -3.48
CA GLU A 164 -0.72 -14.42 -2.94
C GLU A 164 -1.89 -14.40 -1.96
N VAL A 165 -2.01 -13.36 -1.12
CA VAL A 165 -3.18 -13.16 -0.25
C VAL A 165 -4.46 -13.04 -1.08
N ARG A 166 -4.45 -12.24 -2.14
CA ARG A 166 -5.61 -12.11 -3.04
C ARG A 166 -5.99 -13.44 -3.67
N ARG A 167 -4.99 -14.21 -4.14
CA ARG A 167 -5.22 -15.53 -4.73
C ARG A 167 -5.91 -16.46 -3.74
N ALA A 168 -5.37 -16.59 -2.54
CA ALA A 168 -5.93 -17.43 -1.49
C ALA A 168 -7.34 -16.99 -1.06
N TRP A 169 -7.59 -15.68 -1.05
CA TRP A 169 -8.91 -15.12 -0.73
C TRP A 169 -9.94 -15.34 -1.83
N SER A 170 -9.51 -15.38 -3.08
CA SER A 170 -10.38 -15.52 -4.26
C SER A 170 -10.64 -16.98 -4.65
N GLU A 171 -9.85 -17.91 -4.15
CA GLU A 171 -10.05 -19.33 -4.42
C GLU A 171 -11.28 -19.83 -3.64
N PRO A 172 -12.32 -20.37 -4.32
CA PRO A 172 -13.43 -20.97 -3.63
C PRO A 172 -12.94 -22.26 -2.92
N THR A 173 -13.17 -22.32 -1.62
CA THR A 173 -12.97 -23.53 -0.82
C THR A 173 -13.97 -24.61 -1.19
#